data_d85eb763dd41f2cf746b119233f1387f
#
_entry.id   d85eb763dd41f2cf746b119233f1387f
#
_cell.length_a   1.000
_cell.length_b   1.000
_cell.length_c   1.000
_cell.angle_alpha   90.00
_cell.angle_beta   90.00
_cell.angle_gamma   90.00
#
_symmetry.space_group_name_H-M   'P 1'
#
loop_
_entity.id
_entity.type
_entity.pdbx_description
1 polymer ?
#
loop_
_entity_poly.entity_id
_entity_poly.type
_entity_poly.pdbx_seq_one_letter_code
_entity_poly.pdbx_strand_id
1 'polypeptide(L)'
;MKLNVKNTIYIGLIFFIISLFWQSYDLLIARTLIDKFGLNQTWSGVVMAFDNIMAVILLPLFGALSDKSNSKRGRRTPYIIVGTVVAAFAFMALSYTDYKQTIKITQTDIVESHYDVAFNPDADTRNPAHWQMVITIMEDERVQAQISGDISMSKFRTWEEKIKDPMTSIIDDAGSALDNRELSLIRDLYYTYLSERAWELTSTDTLNLFIFGITLFVALVAMAIFRSPAVALMPDITLKPLRSKANAVIGLMGAIGGISAVYVIMLSGLNKHAYDDHVVVYIAIGVIMLIVLGIFLWKVNEPKLVEEKLILEKKYIDFIKEQEPDQIDTKLSTFKRRKSLYFLLATIFFLFMGYNAIMSKIADYMPKVLNLNFFDYQFIIAQVLVLLCIVPIGILSTYLGRKNTILIGISLLTISFGSVYFIPEGQPWLTAGVVAVAGMGWSMISINTYVMVVELAKGLDVGRYTGYYYAASMTAQIITPILSGYFMDNHELKRLTLFPYATIFVFIAIITMLFVKQGEAKIIKKDLLELFHIEGDD
;
A
#
# COMPACT_ATOMS: atom_id res chain seq x y z
N MET A 1 -3.12 -27.76 23.49
CA MET A 1 -4.19 -26.80 23.09
C MET A 1 -4.23 -26.69 21.57
N LYS A 2 -5.37 -26.98 20.94
CA LYS A 2 -5.53 -26.82 19.49
C LYS A 2 -6.28 -25.50 19.19
N LEU A 3 -5.83 -24.72 18.19
CA LEU A 3 -6.53 -23.52 17.71
C LEU A 3 -7.79 -23.97 16.95
N ASN A 4 -8.93 -23.34 17.20
CA ASN A 4 -10.10 -23.53 16.34
C ASN A 4 -9.90 -22.74 15.04
N VAL A 5 -9.26 -23.39 14.06
CA VAL A 5 -8.89 -22.78 12.77
C VAL A 5 -10.13 -22.26 12.03
N LYS A 6 -11.26 -23.00 12.09
CA LYS A 6 -12.52 -22.61 11.43
C LYS A 6 -13.04 -21.26 11.95
N ASN A 7 -13.11 -21.10 13.27
CA ASN A 7 -13.55 -19.83 13.87
C ASN A 7 -12.53 -18.70 13.56
N THR A 8 -11.24 -19.02 13.56
CA THR A 8 -10.19 -18.04 13.24
C THR A 8 -10.29 -17.57 11.79
N ILE A 9 -10.64 -18.45 10.83
CA ILE A 9 -10.88 -18.06 9.44
C ILE A 9 -12.06 -17.09 9.35
N TYR A 10 -13.18 -17.36 10.04
CA TYR A 10 -14.33 -16.45 10.04
C TYR A 10 -13.99 -15.07 10.63
N ILE A 11 -13.15 -15.02 11.65
CA ILE A 11 -12.62 -13.76 12.18
C ILE A 11 -11.68 -13.09 11.17
N GLY A 12 -10.91 -13.89 10.46
CA GLY A 12 -10.05 -13.43 9.37
C GLY A 12 -10.79 -12.71 8.24
N LEU A 13 -12.11 -12.94 8.06
CA LEU A 13 -12.93 -12.20 7.09
C LEU A 13 -12.92 -10.69 7.32
N ILE A 14 -12.76 -10.25 8.57
CA ILE A 14 -12.62 -8.83 8.89
C ILE A 14 -11.31 -8.28 8.31
N PHE A 15 -10.22 -9.03 8.42
CA PHE A 15 -8.92 -8.66 7.87
C PHE A 15 -8.90 -8.73 6.34
N PHE A 16 -9.67 -9.64 5.76
CA PHE A 16 -9.96 -9.65 4.33
C PHE A 16 -10.58 -8.32 3.89
N ILE A 17 -11.63 -7.83 4.58
CA ILE A 17 -12.27 -6.54 4.28
C ILE A 17 -11.27 -5.38 4.40
N ILE A 18 -10.47 -5.36 5.47
CA ILE A 18 -9.44 -4.32 5.68
C ILE A 18 -8.49 -4.27 4.48
N SER A 19 -7.92 -5.42 4.12
CA SER A 19 -6.92 -5.47 3.04
C SER A 19 -7.53 -5.24 1.66
N LEU A 20 -8.76 -5.71 1.42
CA LEU A 20 -9.51 -5.44 0.20
C LEU A 20 -9.69 -3.93 -0.01
N PHE A 21 -10.13 -3.22 1.03
CA PHE A 21 -10.33 -1.77 0.98
C PHE A 21 -9.01 -1.03 0.75
N TRP A 22 -7.98 -1.28 1.58
CA TRP A 22 -6.72 -0.54 1.50
C TRP A 22 -5.98 -0.78 0.18
N GLN A 23 -5.97 -2.02 -0.31
CA GLN A 23 -5.37 -2.32 -1.61
C GLN A 23 -6.08 -1.58 -2.75
N SER A 24 -7.42 -1.53 -2.72
CA SER A 24 -8.19 -0.78 -3.72
C SER A 24 -7.96 0.74 -3.59
N TYR A 25 -7.90 1.26 -2.37
CA TYR A 25 -7.57 2.65 -2.08
C TYR A 25 -6.22 3.05 -2.66
N ASP A 26 -5.17 2.31 -2.33
CA ASP A 26 -3.80 2.60 -2.77
C ASP A 26 -3.67 2.58 -4.30
N LEU A 27 -4.38 1.67 -4.97
CA LEU A 27 -4.28 1.51 -6.42
C LEU A 27 -5.14 2.50 -7.22
N LEU A 28 -6.28 2.92 -6.69
CA LEU A 28 -7.25 3.73 -7.45
C LEU A 28 -7.20 5.22 -7.11
N ILE A 29 -7.09 5.57 -5.81
CA ILE A 29 -7.29 6.97 -5.40
C ILE A 29 -6.17 7.86 -5.93
N ALA A 30 -4.90 7.47 -5.79
CA ALA A 30 -3.79 8.26 -6.31
C ALA A 30 -3.91 8.49 -7.82
N ARG A 31 -4.28 7.44 -8.57
CA ARG A 31 -4.48 7.49 -10.02
C ARG A 31 -5.65 8.41 -10.39
N THR A 32 -6.80 8.28 -9.72
CA THR A 32 -7.96 9.16 -9.95
C THR A 32 -7.61 10.62 -9.69
N LEU A 33 -6.90 10.93 -8.62
CA LEU A 33 -6.50 12.30 -8.29
C LEU A 33 -5.56 12.91 -9.34
N ILE A 34 -4.62 12.14 -9.86
CA ILE A 34 -3.62 12.61 -10.83
C ILE A 34 -4.20 12.67 -12.24
N ASP A 35 -4.77 11.56 -12.71
CA ASP A 35 -5.18 11.42 -14.10
C ASP A 35 -6.48 12.17 -14.40
N LYS A 36 -7.47 12.08 -13.49
CA LYS A 36 -8.80 12.63 -13.74
C LYS A 36 -9.00 14.02 -13.16
N PHE A 37 -8.51 14.28 -11.94
CA PHE A 37 -8.60 15.60 -11.33
C PHE A 37 -7.39 16.50 -11.63
N GLY A 38 -6.31 15.94 -12.16
CA GLY A 38 -5.12 16.70 -12.58
C GLY A 38 -4.27 17.22 -11.42
N LEU A 39 -4.38 16.62 -10.22
CA LEU A 39 -3.51 16.98 -9.12
C LEU A 39 -2.07 16.53 -9.43
N ASN A 40 -1.09 17.36 -9.07
CA ASN A 40 0.30 16.95 -9.15
C ASN A 40 0.65 15.86 -8.13
N GLN A 41 1.82 15.25 -8.26
CA GLN A 41 2.27 14.13 -7.42
C GLN A 41 2.34 14.52 -5.94
N THR A 42 2.74 15.76 -5.64
CA THR A 42 2.84 16.30 -4.27
C THR A 42 1.46 16.39 -3.61
N TRP A 43 0.49 17.04 -4.27
CA TRP A 43 -0.86 17.18 -3.71
C TRP A 43 -1.60 15.85 -3.63
N SER A 44 -1.44 14.97 -4.63
CA SER A 44 -1.92 13.59 -4.52
C SER A 44 -1.31 12.89 -3.30
N GLY A 45 -0.02 13.09 -3.05
CA GLY A 45 0.68 12.59 -1.87
C GLY A 45 0.12 13.13 -0.54
N VAL A 46 -0.25 14.42 -0.49
CA VAL A 46 -0.92 15.02 0.69
C VAL A 46 -2.25 14.34 0.98
N VAL A 47 -3.07 14.10 -0.06
CA VAL A 47 -4.36 13.41 0.10
C VAL A 47 -4.14 11.96 0.56
N MET A 48 -3.14 11.26 0.00
CA MET A 48 -2.80 9.90 0.40
C MET A 48 -2.21 9.80 1.82
N ALA A 49 -1.53 10.84 2.31
CA ALA A 49 -1.01 10.88 3.67
C ALA A 49 -2.11 11.11 4.72
N PHE A 50 -3.25 11.64 4.30
CA PHE A 50 -4.33 12.04 5.20
C PHE A 50 -4.95 10.86 5.95
N ASP A 51 -5.00 9.68 5.35
CA ASP A 51 -5.46 8.44 5.99
C ASP A 51 -4.61 8.11 7.22
N ASN A 52 -3.30 8.22 7.11
CA ASN A 52 -2.36 7.95 8.19
C ASN A 52 -2.43 9.01 9.31
N ILE A 53 -2.64 10.29 8.94
CA ILE A 53 -2.86 11.38 9.91
C ILE A 53 -4.14 11.08 10.72
N MET A 54 -5.24 10.73 10.04
CA MET A 54 -6.49 10.36 10.68
C MET A 54 -6.35 9.10 11.53
N ALA A 55 -5.59 8.10 11.08
CA ALA A 55 -5.35 6.87 11.82
C ALA A 55 -4.67 7.12 13.16
N VAL A 56 -3.67 8.00 13.22
CA VAL A 56 -2.96 8.35 14.47
C VAL A 56 -3.93 8.87 15.53
N ILE A 57 -4.94 9.64 15.12
CA ILE A 57 -5.92 10.26 16.03
C ILE A 57 -7.09 9.31 16.33
N LEU A 58 -7.67 8.72 15.29
CA LEU A 58 -8.94 8.00 15.39
C LEU A 58 -8.79 6.55 15.87
N LEU A 59 -7.69 5.85 15.55
CA LEU A 59 -7.52 4.47 15.98
C LEU A 59 -7.48 4.32 17.51
N PRO A 60 -6.72 5.13 18.29
CA PRO A 60 -6.78 5.09 19.75
C PRO A 60 -8.16 5.48 20.29
N LEU A 61 -8.79 6.50 19.70
CA LEU A 61 -10.11 6.96 20.10
C LEU A 61 -11.17 5.86 19.97
N PHE A 62 -11.31 5.26 18.80
CA PHE A 62 -12.30 4.20 18.57
C PHE A 62 -11.93 2.88 19.24
N GLY A 63 -10.65 2.60 19.45
CA GLY A 63 -10.20 1.53 20.32
C GLY A 63 -10.74 1.68 21.73
N ALA A 64 -10.51 2.85 22.36
CA ALA A 64 -10.99 3.14 23.70
C ALA A 64 -12.53 3.21 23.83
N LEU A 65 -13.22 3.74 22.81
CA LEU A 65 -14.68 3.77 22.78
C LEU A 65 -15.27 2.35 22.70
N SER A 66 -14.68 1.50 21.86
CA SER A 66 -15.13 0.11 21.72
C SER A 66 -14.87 -0.73 22.98
N ASP A 67 -13.78 -0.42 23.73
CA ASP A 67 -13.51 -1.09 25.03
C ASP A 67 -14.61 -0.85 26.07
N LYS A 68 -15.21 0.34 26.05
CA LYS A 68 -16.28 0.75 26.97
C LYS A 68 -17.69 0.32 26.52
N SER A 69 -17.83 -0.25 25.35
CA SER A 69 -19.13 -0.63 24.79
C SER A 69 -19.73 -1.86 25.51
N ASN A 70 -21.01 -1.80 25.85
CA ASN A 70 -21.80 -2.88 26.48
C ASN A 70 -22.93 -3.38 25.57
N SER A 71 -22.66 -3.57 24.29
CA SER A 71 -23.66 -4.04 23.33
C SER A 71 -23.98 -5.54 23.50
N LYS A 72 -25.25 -5.90 23.28
CA LYS A 72 -25.71 -7.31 23.25
C LYS A 72 -25.00 -8.14 22.15
N ARG A 73 -24.46 -7.52 21.12
CA ARG A 73 -23.74 -8.17 20.02
C ARG A 73 -22.22 -8.29 20.26
N GLY A 74 -21.74 -7.87 21.44
CA GLY A 74 -20.33 -7.79 21.78
C GLY A 74 -19.81 -6.36 21.79
N ARG A 75 -18.60 -6.15 22.28
CA ARG A 75 -17.97 -4.82 22.41
C ARG A 75 -17.50 -4.27 21.07
N ARG A 76 -16.98 -5.14 20.19
CA ARG A 76 -16.32 -4.77 18.92
C ARG A 76 -17.29 -4.81 17.74
N THR A 77 -18.20 -5.79 17.70
CA THR A 77 -19.09 -6.05 16.56
C THR A 77 -19.91 -4.82 16.10
N PRO A 78 -20.48 -3.98 16.98
CA PRO A 78 -21.24 -2.80 16.52
C PRO A 78 -20.39 -1.80 15.72
N TYR A 79 -19.15 -1.55 16.15
CA TYR A 79 -18.21 -0.67 15.44
C TYR A 79 -17.78 -1.26 14.10
N ILE A 80 -17.58 -2.59 14.07
CA ILE A 80 -17.27 -3.32 12.83
C ILE A 80 -18.41 -3.17 11.83
N ILE A 81 -19.67 -3.31 12.27
CA ILE A 81 -20.85 -3.17 11.40
C ILE A 81 -20.93 -1.74 10.85
N VAL A 82 -20.99 -0.75 11.74
CA VAL A 82 -21.18 0.65 11.34
C VAL A 82 -20.03 1.11 10.44
N GLY A 83 -18.78 0.85 10.85
CA GLY A 83 -17.62 1.27 10.07
C GLY A 83 -17.57 0.60 8.69
N THR A 84 -17.81 -0.72 8.59
CA THR A 84 -17.80 -1.41 7.28
C THR A 84 -18.94 -0.96 6.38
N VAL A 85 -20.16 -0.81 6.91
CA VAL A 85 -21.32 -0.40 6.10
C VAL A 85 -21.11 1.01 5.57
N VAL A 86 -20.74 1.97 6.43
CA VAL A 86 -20.49 3.35 6.00
C VAL A 86 -19.33 3.43 5.02
N ALA A 87 -18.22 2.70 5.27
CA ALA A 87 -17.08 2.67 4.37
C ALA A 87 -17.45 2.09 2.99
N ALA A 88 -18.21 0.99 2.95
CA ALA A 88 -18.65 0.35 1.70
C ALA A 88 -19.53 1.31 0.87
N PHE A 89 -20.52 1.94 1.49
CA PHE A 89 -21.38 2.90 0.78
C PHE A 89 -20.63 4.15 0.36
N ALA A 90 -19.74 4.70 1.18
CA ALA A 90 -18.92 5.83 0.82
C ALA A 90 -17.97 5.49 -0.35
N PHE A 91 -17.35 4.30 -0.32
CA PHE A 91 -16.49 3.83 -1.41
C PHE A 91 -17.28 3.64 -2.71
N MET A 92 -18.48 3.05 -2.65
CA MET A 92 -19.39 2.98 -3.80
C MET A 92 -19.78 4.37 -4.30
N ALA A 93 -20.00 5.33 -3.41
CA ALA A 93 -20.39 6.70 -3.79
C ALA A 93 -19.27 7.46 -4.54
N LEU A 94 -17.99 7.08 -4.34
CA LEU A 94 -16.87 7.61 -5.14
C LEU A 94 -17.06 7.33 -6.64
N SER A 95 -17.75 6.24 -7.00
CA SER A 95 -18.03 5.89 -8.41
C SER A 95 -18.76 7.01 -9.14
N TYR A 96 -19.68 7.70 -8.47
CA TYR A 96 -20.45 8.80 -9.07
C TYR A 96 -19.55 9.98 -9.44
N THR A 97 -18.67 10.38 -8.54
CA THR A 97 -17.74 11.50 -8.79
C THR A 97 -16.67 11.13 -9.81
N ASP A 98 -16.20 9.88 -9.80
CA ASP A 98 -15.28 9.35 -10.79
C ASP A 98 -15.90 9.34 -12.19
N TYR A 99 -17.11 8.79 -12.34
CA TYR A 99 -17.86 8.77 -13.59
C TYR A 99 -18.10 10.18 -14.14
N LYS A 100 -18.57 11.10 -13.28
CA LYS A 100 -18.82 12.49 -13.67
C LYS A 100 -17.56 13.19 -14.16
N GLN A 101 -16.42 12.93 -13.51
CA GLN A 101 -15.14 13.50 -13.92
C GLN A 101 -14.63 12.86 -15.22
N THR A 102 -14.80 11.56 -15.40
CA THR A 102 -14.43 10.85 -16.62
C THR A 102 -15.21 11.40 -17.82
N ILE A 103 -16.54 11.56 -17.71
CA ILE A 103 -17.36 12.18 -18.76
C ILE A 103 -16.89 13.61 -19.07
N LYS A 104 -16.62 14.42 -18.05
CA LYS A 104 -16.16 15.79 -18.24
C LYS A 104 -14.85 15.85 -19.04
N ILE A 105 -13.93 14.92 -18.83
CA ILE A 105 -12.66 14.84 -19.56
C ILE A 105 -12.87 14.32 -20.97
N THR A 106 -13.67 13.26 -21.15
CA THR A 106 -13.87 12.61 -22.45
C THR A 106 -14.76 13.41 -23.40
N GLN A 107 -15.64 14.27 -22.89
CA GLN A 107 -16.47 15.17 -23.69
C GLN A 107 -15.79 16.48 -24.08
N THR A 108 -14.69 16.81 -23.44
CA THR A 108 -13.83 17.92 -23.83
C THR A 108 -12.69 17.36 -24.65
N ASP A 109 -12.32 18.03 -25.74
CA ASP A 109 -11.31 17.65 -26.73
C ASP A 109 -9.87 17.37 -26.18
N ILE A 110 -9.72 17.17 -24.86
CA ILE A 110 -8.44 16.82 -24.23
C ILE A 110 -7.89 15.50 -24.76
N VAL A 111 -8.75 14.60 -25.23
CA VAL A 111 -8.42 13.21 -25.51
C VAL A 111 -8.28 12.93 -27.02
N GLU A 112 -8.64 13.87 -27.90
CA GLU A 112 -8.98 13.44 -29.24
C GLU A 112 -7.81 13.33 -30.23
N SER A 113 -7.09 14.39 -30.52
CA SER A 113 -6.19 14.33 -31.67
C SER A 113 -4.80 13.78 -31.39
N HIS A 114 -4.18 14.21 -30.29
CA HIS A 114 -2.83 13.81 -29.96
C HIS A 114 -2.77 12.57 -29.08
N TYR A 115 -3.84 12.26 -28.28
CA TYR A 115 -3.87 11.10 -27.40
C TYR A 115 -3.88 9.79 -28.21
N ASP A 116 -4.75 9.71 -29.20
CA ASP A 116 -4.84 8.54 -30.09
C ASP A 116 -3.56 8.33 -30.88
N VAL A 117 -2.90 9.41 -31.30
CA VAL A 117 -1.61 9.32 -31.98
C VAL A 117 -0.52 8.84 -31.01
N ALA A 118 -0.45 9.38 -29.80
CA ALA A 118 0.58 9.04 -28.81
C ALA A 118 0.48 7.57 -28.34
N PHE A 119 -0.74 7.01 -28.32
CA PHE A 119 -1.01 5.65 -27.84
C PHE A 119 -1.47 4.68 -28.93
N ASN A 120 -1.28 5.03 -30.20
CA ASN A 120 -1.55 4.12 -31.32
C ASN A 120 -0.74 2.81 -31.15
N PRO A 121 -1.41 1.63 -31.09
CA PRO A 121 -0.73 0.34 -30.91
C PRO A 121 0.26 0.00 -32.04
N ASP A 122 0.02 0.55 -33.24
CA ASP A 122 0.83 0.29 -34.44
C ASP A 122 1.99 1.31 -34.61
N ALA A 123 2.07 2.31 -33.71
CA ALA A 123 3.11 3.33 -33.80
C ALA A 123 4.45 2.82 -33.27
N ASP A 124 5.53 3.12 -34.00
CA ASP A 124 6.89 2.96 -33.48
C ASP A 124 7.20 4.12 -32.51
N THR A 125 6.87 3.93 -31.24
CA THR A 125 7.09 4.92 -30.18
C THR A 125 8.58 5.17 -29.88
N ARG A 126 9.50 4.35 -30.43
CA ARG A 126 10.95 4.59 -30.34
C ARG A 126 11.45 5.54 -31.41
N ASN A 127 10.67 5.76 -32.46
CA ASN A 127 11.02 6.70 -33.51
C ASN A 127 10.84 8.14 -33.02
N PRO A 128 11.90 8.97 -32.99
CA PRO A 128 11.81 10.38 -32.60
C PRO A 128 10.76 11.18 -33.38
N ALA A 129 10.60 10.87 -34.68
CA ALA A 129 9.64 11.54 -35.56
C ALA A 129 8.17 11.33 -35.10
N HIS A 130 7.85 10.20 -34.44
CA HIS A 130 6.53 9.97 -33.88
C HIS A 130 6.20 11.01 -32.79
N TRP A 131 7.11 11.22 -31.84
CA TRP A 131 6.90 12.19 -30.77
C TRP A 131 6.99 13.64 -31.26
N GLN A 132 7.77 13.90 -32.29
CA GLN A 132 7.76 15.23 -32.94
C GLN A 132 6.37 15.55 -33.52
N MET A 133 5.70 14.57 -34.13
CA MET A 133 4.31 14.73 -34.59
C MET A 133 3.35 15.00 -33.44
N VAL A 134 3.46 14.26 -32.32
CA VAL A 134 2.64 14.49 -31.12
C VAL A 134 2.86 15.91 -30.57
N ILE A 135 4.11 16.38 -30.48
CA ILE A 135 4.42 17.75 -30.03
C ILE A 135 3.77 18.79 -30.96
N THR A 136 3.84 18.58 -32.28
CA THR A 136 3.22 19.52 -33.24
C THR A 136 1.70 19.65 -33.03
N ILE A 137 1.01 18.53 -32.84
CA ILE A 137 -0.44 18.52 -32.58
C ILE A 137 -0.74 19.22 -31.23
N MET A 138 0.04 18.94 -30.18
CA MET A 138 -0.11 19.62 -28.88
C MET A 138 0.15 21.13 -28.99
N GLU A 139 1.14 21.54 -29.80
CA GLU A 139 1.45 22.94 -30.04
C GLU A 139 0.31 23.66 -30.77
N ASP A 140 -0.24 23.07 -31.82
CA ASP A 140 -1.40 23.60 -32.55
C ASP A 140 -2.60 23.78 -31.61
N GLU A 141 -2.88 22.81 -30.76
CA GLU A 141 -3.93 22.92 -29.74
C GLU A 141 -3.68 24.09 -28.77
N ARG A 142 -2.47 24.22 -28.25
CA ARG A 142 -2.11 25.30 -27.30
C ARG A 142 -2.13 26.68 -27.96
N VAL A 143 -1.69 26.79 -29.19
CA VAL A 143 -1.76 28.04 -29.98
C VAL A 143 -3.22 28.44 -30.20
N GLN A 144 -4.09 27.51 -30.58
CA GLN A 144 -5.53 27.79 -30.74
C GLN A 144 -6.17 28.21 -29.40
N ALA A 145 -5.88 27.53 -28.31
CA ALA A 145 -6.35 27.88 -26.98
C ALA A 145 -5.86 29.27 -26.51
N GLN A 146 -4.67 29.70 -26.95
CA GLN A 146 -4.17 31.05 -26.67
C GLN A 146 -4.86 32.11 -27.53
N ILE A 147 -5.11 31.82 -28.81
CA ILE A 147 -5.80 32.74 -29.73
C ILE A 147 -7.26 32.93 -29.31
N SER A 148 -7.96 31.87 -28.86
CA SER A 148 -9.34 31.93 -28.33
C SER A 148 -9.41 32.64 -26.97
N GLY A 149 -8.30 32.80 -26.27
CA GLY A 149 -8.23 33.40 -24.93
C GLY A 149 -8.52 32.42 -23.79
N ASP A 150 -8.60 31.11 -24.07
CA ASP A 150 -8.83 30.06 -23.06
C ASP A 150 -7.62 29.90 -22.14
N ILE A 151 -6.43 30.16 -22.65
CA ILE A 151 -5.20 30.18 -21.85
C ILE A 151 -4.48 31.52 -21.96
N SER A 152 -3.84 31.96 -20.85
CA SER A 152 -3.01 33.15 -20.86
C SER A 152 -1.64 32.88 -21.50
N MET A 153 -0.98 33.94 -22.02
CA MET A 153 0.38 33.85 -22.53
C MET A 153 1.38 33.30 -21.48
N SER A 154 1.17 33.58 -20.21
CA SER A 154 2.00 33.04 -19.13
C SER A 154 1.85 31.52 -19.02
N LYS A 155 0.65 30.97 -19.12
CA LYS A 155 0.40 29.53 -19.12
C LYS A 155 0.99 28.87 -20.38
N PHE A 156 0.87 29.51 -21.53
CA PHE A 156 1.48 29.02 -22.77
C PHE A 156 3.00 28.89 -22.64
N ARG A 157 3.69 29.96 -22.17
CA ARG A 157 5.12 29.92 -21.92
C ARG A 157 5.54 28.87 -20.90
N THR A 158 4.76 28.71 -19.84
CA THR A 158 5.02 27.66 -18.83
C THR A 158 4.94 26.25 -19.43
N TRP A 159 4.00 26.02 -20.34
CA TRP A 159 3.91 24.77 -21.08
C TRP A 159 5.12 24.58 -22.01
N GLU A 160 5.54 25.63 -22.76
CA GLU A 160 6.75 25.55 -23.60
C GLU A 160 7.97 25.15 -22.74
N GLU A 161 8.26 25.91 -21.70
CA GLU A 161 9.45 25.70 -20.84
C GLU A 161 9.46 24.36 -20.12
N LYS A 162 8.31 23.85 -19.67
CA LYS A 162 8.24 22.65 -18.83
C LYS A 162 7.98 21.36 -19.60
N ILE A 163 7.41 21.44 -20.77
CA ILE A 163 6.95 20.25 -21.51
C ILE A 163 7.52 20.23 -22.92
N LYS A 164 7.23 21.25 -23.75
CA LYS A 164 7.65 21.27 -25.16
C LYS A 164 9.17 21.28 -25.31
N ASP A 165 9.86 22.23 -24.68
CA ASP A 165 11.31 22.37 -24.81
C ASP A 165 12.07 21.15 -24.30
N PRO A 166 11.74 20.57 -23.11
CA PRO A 166 12.37 19.34 -22.67
C PRO A 166 12.08 18.14 -23.59
N MET A 167 10.84 17.99 -24.12
CA MET A 167 10.54 16.91 -25.07
C MET A 167 11.33 17.08 -26.36
N THR A 168 11.39 18.30 -26.90
CA THR A 168 12.15 18.62 -28.11
C THR A 168 13.64 18.36 -27.90
N SER A 169 14.21 18.79 -26.77
CA SER A 169 15.64 18.55 -26.46
C SER A 169 15.96 17.05 -26.43
N ILE A 170 15.08 16.21 -25.82
CA ILE A 170 15.28 14.75 -25.80
C ILE A 170 15.24 14.18 -27.23
N ILE A 171 14.34 14.67 -28.08
CA ILE A 171 14.22 14.22 -29.49
C ILE A 171 15.44 14.63 -30.29
N ASP A 172 15.92 15.85 -30.12
CA ASP A 172 17.08 16.39 -30.85
C ASP A 172 18.40 15.70 -30.45
N ASP A 173 18.51 15.31 -29.17
CA ASP A 173 19.67 14.57 -28.66
C ASP A 173 19.62 13.08 -29.03
N ALA A 174 18.42 12.54 -29.35
CA ALA A 174 18.23 11.16 -29.74
C ALA A 174 18.84 10.91 -31.13
N GLY A 175 19.49 9.76 -31.27
CA GLY A 175 20.00 9.32 -32.57
C GLY A 175 18.89 8.87 -33.52
N SER A 176 19.02 7.68 -34.09
CA SER A 176 18.01 7.10 -34.97
C SER A 176 16.79 6.53 -34.23
N ALA A 177 16.89 6.28 -32.92
CA ALA A 177 15.83 5.78 -32.07
C ALA A 177 16.06 6.19 -30.61
N LEU A 178 14.97 6.47 -29.90
CA LEU A 178 14.96 6.77 -28.47
C LEU A 178 15.39 5.55 -27.65
N ASP A 179 16.25 5.76 -26.66
CA ASP A 179 16.56 4.76 -25.68
C ASP A 179 15.40 4.58 -24.65
N ASN A 180 15.50 3.58 -23.75
CA ASN A 180 14.44 3.32 -22.78
C ASN A 180 14.22 4.49 -21.80
N ARG A 181 15.27 5.22 -21.45
CA ARG A 181 15.21 6.35 -20.52
C ARG A 181 14.59 7.57 -21.20
N GLU A 182 15.03 7.89 -22.41
CA GLU A 182 14.49 8.99 -23.22
C GLU A 182 13.00 8.79 -23.47
N LEU A 183 12.61 7.58 -23.87
CA LEU A 183 11.21 7.22 -24.11
C LEU A 183 10.35 7.33 -22.83
N SER A 184 10.89 6.88 -21.69
CA SER A 184 10.18 7.02 -20.40
C SER A 184 10.01 8.48 -20.01
N LEU A 185 11.02 9.34 -20.24
CA LEU A 185 10.95 10.76 -19.94
C LEU A 185 9.97 11.50 -20.85
N ILE A 186 9.99 11.23 -22.16
CA ILE A 186 9.03 11.83 -23.12
C ILE A 186 7.60 11.45 -22.73
N ARG A 187 7.36 10.17 -22.42
CA ARG A 187 6.05 9.70 -21.99
C ARG A 187 5.60 10.34 -20.67
N ASP A 188 6.52 10.53 -19.72
CA ASP A 188 6.23 11.19 -18.46
C ASP A 188 5.88 12.68 -18.64
N LEU A 189 6.57 13.38 -19.52
CA LEU A 189 6.25 14.76 -19.90
C LEU A 189 4.87 14.84 -20.54
N TYR A 190 4.55 13.92 -21.45
CA TYR A 190 3.24 13.85 -22.08
C TYR A 190 2.11 13.59 -21.05
N TYR A 191 2.27 12.64 -20.12
CA TYR A 191 1.29 12.44 -19.05
C TYR A 191 1.20 13.62 -18.09
N THR A 192 2.28 14.37 -17.89
CA THR A 192 2.25 15.62 -17.12
C THR A 192 1.38 16.66 -17.85
N TYR A 193 1.52 16.78 -19.17
CA TYR A 193 0.64 17.61 -19.98
C TYR A 193 -0.83 17.23 -19.84
N LEU A 194 -1.16 15.94 -19.93
CA LEU A 194 -2.53 15.47 -19.75
C LEU A 194 -3.08 15.79 -18.35
N SER A 195 -2.28 15.65 -17.31
CA SER A 195 -2.68 16.00 -15.94
C SER A 195 -2.89 17.51 -15.78
N GLU A 196 -2.06 18.35 -16.41
CA GLU A 196 -2.26 19.81 -16.43
C GLU A 196 -3.57 20.20 -17.14
N ARG A 197 -3.89 19.56 -18.27
CA ARG A 197 -5.18 19.75 -18.96
C ARG A 197 -6.37 19.32 -18.09
N ALA A 198 -6.28 18.18 -17.41
CA ALA A 198 -7.30 17.74 -16.47
C ALA A 198 -7.48 18.72 -15.30
N TRP A 199 -6.38 19.33 -14.81
CA TRP A 199 -6.45 20.37 -13.79
C TRP A 199 -7.10 21.66 -14.29
N GLU A 200 -6.81 22.07 -15.51
CA GLU A 200 -7.47 23.23 -16.12
C GLU A 200 -9.00 23.08 -16.10
N LEU A 201 -9.52 21.91 -16.49
CA LEU A 201 -10.94 21.59 -16.39
C LEU A 201 -11.46 21.52 -14.95
N THR A 202 -10.70 20.90 -14.06
CA THR A 202 -11.10 20.76 -12.65
C THR A 202 -11.14 22.11 -11.95
N SER A 203 -10.18 23.01 -12.27
CA SER A 203 -10.08 24.34 -11.65
C SER A 203 -11.23 25.29 -12.05
N THR A 204 -11.89 25.08 -13.19
CA THR A 204 -13.07 25.85 -13.60
C THR A 204 -14.33 25.48 -12.80
N ASP A 205 -14.42 24.21 -12.35
CA ASP A 205 -15.50 23.70 -11.52
C ASP A 205 -14.96 22.68 -10.54
N THR A 206 -14.61 23.16 -9.34
CA THR A 206 -14.02 22.35 -8.25
C THR A 206 -15.03 21.56 -7.45
N LEU A 207 -16.34 21.71 -7.71
CA LEU A 207 -17.39 21.08 -6.91
C LEU A 207 -17.26 19.55 -6.90
N ASN A 208 -16.97 18.95 -8.06
CA ASN A 208 -16.82 17.50 -8.16
C ASN A 208 -15.60 16.98 -7.35
N LEU A 209 -14.47 17.69 -7.39
CA LEU A 209 -13.30 17.40 -6.57
C LEU A 209 -13.61 17.52 -5.07
N PHE A 210 -14.38 18.54 -4.67
CA PHE A 210 -14.78 18.73 -3.28
C PHE A 210 -15.70 17.61 -2.79
N ILE A 211 -16.69 17.19 -3.60
CA ILE A 211 -17.57 16.06 -3.28
C ILE A 211 -16.75 14.77 -3.18
N PHE A 212 -15.83 14.53 -4.12
CA PHE A 212 -14.90 13.39 -4.05
C PHE A 212 -14.12 13.39 -2.75
N GLY A 213 -13.51 14.52 -2.38
CA GLY A 213 -12.74 14.68 -1.15
C GLY A 213 -13.57 14.43 0.12
N ILE A 214 -14.81 14.96 0.21
CA ILE A 214 -15.70 14.70 1.36
C ILE A 214 -16.08 13.22 1.42
N THR A 215 -16.46 12.63 0.29
CA THR A 215 -16.85 11.21 0.24
C THR A 215 -15.70 10.30 0.64
N LEU A 216 -14.49 10.62 0.17
CA LEU A 216 -13.27 9.94 0.56
C LEU A 216 -12.99 10.09 2.07
N PHE A 217 -13.11 11.30 2.61
CA PHE A 217 -12.97 11.56 4.03
C PHE A 217 -13.94 10.72 4.87
N VAL A 218 -15.20 10.62 4.47
CA VAL A 218 -16.22 9.77 5.15
C VAL A 218 -15.79 8.29 5.10
N ALA A 219 -15.30 7.81 3.96
CA ALA A 219 -14.79 6.44 3.84
C ALA A 219 -13.60 6.17 4.78
N LEU A 220 -12.64 7.10 4.88
CA LEU A 220 -11.46 6.96 5.74
C LEU A 220 -11.83 7.00 7.23
N VAL A 221 -12.73 7.90 7.64
CA VAL A 221 -13.25 7.94 9.02
C VAL A 221 -13.98 6.64 9.35
N ALA A 222 -14.82 6.14 8.45
CA ALA A 222 -15.54 4.88 8.63
C ALA A 222 -14.56 3.69 8.76
N MET A 223 -13.50 3.66 7.97
CA MET A 223 -12.43 2.66 8.10
C MET A 223 -11.66 2.78 9.41
N ALA A 224 -11.45 3.98 9.94
CA ALA A 224 -10.83 4.16 11.25
C ALA A 224 -11.74 3.66 12.39
N ILE A 225 -13.07 3.88 12.30
CA ILE A 225 -14.08 3.32 13.22
C ILE A 225 -14.03 1.80 13.20
N PHE A 226 -13.89 1.20 12.02
CA PHE A 226 -13.86 -0.24 11.80
C PHE A 226 -12.55 -0.89 12.25
N ARG A 227 -11.40 -0.36 11.79
CA ARG A 227 -10.09 -1.02 11.86
C ARG A 227 -9.64 -1.30 13.29
N SER A 228 -9.76 -0.34 14.21
CA SER A 228 -9.27 -0.49 15.58
C SER A 228 -10.02 -1.59 16.36
N PRO A 229 -11.37 -1.60 16.42
CA PRO A 229 -12.12 -2.70 17.03
C PRO A 229 -11.90 -4.05 16.33
N ALA A 230 -11.75 -4.06 15.01
CA ALA A 230 -11.51 -5.26 14.22
C ALA A 230 -10.18 -5.94 14.61
N VAL A 231 -9.11 -5.19 14.71
CA VAL A 231 -7.79 -5.72 15.14
C VAL A 231 -7.83 -6.20 16.60
N ALA A 232 -8.55 -5.48 17.48
CA ALA A 232 -8.69 -5.84 18.87
C ALA A 232 -9.55 -7.10 19.11
N LEU A 233 -10.43 -7.45 18.19
CA LEU A 233 -11.31 -8.64 18.33
C LEU A 233 -10.50 -9.94 18.45
N MET A 234 -9.43 -10.12 17.66
CA MET A 234 -8.64 -11.35 17.69
C MET A 234 -8.04 -11.66 19.08
N PRO A 235 -7.31 -10.75 19.75
CA PRO A 235 -6.82 -11.01 21.09
C PRO A 235 -7.92 -11.12 22.14
N ASP A 236 -9.11 -10.52 21.91
CA ASP A 236 -10.25 -10.62 22.84
C ASP A 236 -10.85 -12.03 22.90
N ILE A 237 -10.73 -12.83 21.83
CA ILE A 237 -11.31 -14.18 21.71
C ILE A 237 -10.27 -15.30 21.65
N THR A 238 -8.97 -14.97 21.58
CA THR A 238 -7.90 -15.97 21.43
C THR A 238 -7.03 -16.01 22.69
N LEU A 239 -6.75 -17.21 23.18
CA LEU A 239 -5.84 -17.43 24.32
C LEU A 239 -4.42 -16.96 23.97
N LYS A 240 -3.71 -16.38 24.96
CA LYS A 240 -2.36 -15.83 24.77
C LYS A 240 -1.39 -16.77 24.01
N PRO A 241 -1.27 -18.07 24.34
CA PRO A 241 -0.34 -18.99 23.67
C PRO A 241 -0.69 -19.26 22.19
N LEU A 242 -1.97 -19.11 21.82
CA LEU A 242 -2.47 -19.39 20.45
C LEU A 242 -2.52 -18.15 19.55
N ARG A 243 -2.26 -16.94 20.08
CA ARG A 243 -2.37 -15.68 19.34
C ARG A 243 -1.46 -15.63 18.12
N SER A 244 -0.24 -16.18 18.20
CA SER A 244 0.68 -16.21 17.07
C SER A 244 0.13 -17.04 15.90
N LYS A 245 -0.40 -18.24 16.20
CA LYS A 245 -1.04 -19.10 15.20
C LYS A 245 -2.31 -18.46 14.62
N ALA A 246 -3.12 -17.82 15.46
CA ALA A 246 -4.31 -17.10 15.01
C ALA A 246 -3.94 -15.92 14.10
N ASN A 247 -2.91 -15.17 14.46
CA ASN A 247 -2.44 -14.03 13.66
C ASN A 247 -1.95 -14.46 12.28
N ALA A 248 -1.30 -15.63 12.16
CA ALA A 248 -0.90 -16.19 10.87
C ALA A 248 -2.11 -16.49 9.96
N VAL A 249 -3.17 -17.11 10.50
CA VAL A 249 -4.40 -17.38 9.73
C VAL A 249 -5.10 -16.09 9.31
N ILE A 250 -5.17 -15.11 10.20
CA ILE A 250 -5.77 -13.81 9.95
C ILE A 250 -4.96 -13.03 8.89
N GLY A 251 -3.62 -13.05 8.98
CA GLY A 251 -2.74 -12.45 7.99
C GLY A 251 -2.92 -13.06 6.60
N LEU A 252 -3.09 -14.39 6.54
CA LEU A 252 -3.41 -15.09 5.28
C LEU A 252 -4.74 -14.59 4.69
N MET A 253 -5.78 -14.44 5.50
CA MET A 253 -7.08 -13.92 5.06
C MET A 253 -6.95 -12.46 4.56
N GLY A 254 -6.14 -11.64 5.23
CA GLY A 254 -5.82 -10.29 4.77
C GLY A 254 -5.12 -10.30 3.41
N ALA A 255 -4.11 -11.15 3.21
CA ALA A 255 -3.42 -11.27 1.94
C ALA A 255 -4.36 -11.71 0.80
N ILE A 256 -5.26 -12.66 1.06
CA ILE A 256 -6.31 -13.04 0.10
C ILE A 256 -7.21 -11.84 -0.24
N GLY A 257 -7.57 -11.01 0.74
CA GLY A 257 -8.34 -9.78 0.52
C GLY A 257 -7.63 -8.79 -0.41
N GLY A 258 -6.33 -8.56 -0.20
CA GLY A 258 -5.53 -7.69 -1.08
C GLY A 258 -5.43 -8.22 -2.51
N ILE A 259 -5.17 -9.53 -2.68
CA ILE A 259 -5.15 -10.17 -4.02
C ILE A 259 -6.52 -10.08 -4.69
N SER A 260 -7.61 -10.25 -3.92
CA SER A 260 -8.97 -10.13 -4.44
C SER A 260 -9.26 -8.73 -4.98
N ALA A 261 -8.72 -7.66 -4.36
CA ALA A 261 -8.83 -6.31 -4.86
C ALA A 261 -8.19 -6.17 -6.26
N VAL A 262 -6.95 -6.64 -6.41
CA VAL A 262 -6.24 -6.61 -7.70
C VAL A 262 -6.99 -7.42 -8.76
N TYR A 263 -7.52 -8.59 -8.37
CA TYR A 263 -8.30 -9.45 -9.27
C TYR A 263 -9.61 -8.79 -9.74
N VAL A 264 -10.33 -8.10 -8.84
CA VAL A 264 -11.53 -7.32 -9.21
C VAL A 264 -11.18 -6.20 -10.20
N ILE A 265 -10.08 -5.48 -9.96
CA ILE A 265 -9.62 -4.44 -10.86
C ILE A 265 -9.24 -5.03 -12.24
N MET A 266 -8.55 -6.17 -12.26
CA MET A 266 -8.22 -6.86 -13.51
C MET A 266 -9.48 -7.26 -14.29
N LEU A 267 -10.48 -7.86 -13.62
CA LEU A 267 -11.73 -8.28 -14.27
C LEU A 267 -12.58 -7.12 -14.79
N SER A 268 -12.42 -5.92 -14.23
CA SER A 268 -13.12 -4.73 -14.72
C SER A 268 -12.62 -4.22 -16.06
N GLY A 269 -11.52 -4.78 -16.57
CA GLY A 269 -10.93 -4.38 -17.85
C GLY A 269 -10.24 -3.02 -17.80
N LEU A 270 -9.93 -2.51 -16.60
CA LEU A 270 -9.18 -1.25 -16.46
C LEU A 270 -7.84 -1.35 -17.19
N ASN A 271 -7.72 -0.57 -18.24
CA ASN A 271 -6.54 -0.48 -19.06
C ASN A 271 -5.45 0.38 -18.40
N LYS A 272 -4.26 0.37 -19.00
CA LYS A 272 -3.18 1.29 -18.65
C LYS A 272 -3.50 2.77 -18.98
N HIS A 273 -4.54 3.03 -19.76
CA HIS A 273 -4.95 4.38 -20.16
C HIS A 273 -5.62 5.15 -19.01
N ALA A 274 -5.42 6.47 -19.00
CA ALA A 274 -5.75 7.34 -17.87
C ALA A 274 -7.26 7.55 -17.66
N TYR A 275 -8.09 7.36 -18.69
CA TYR A 275 -9.46 7.86 -18.73
C TYR A 275 -10.55 6.79 -18.68
N ASP A 276 -10.19 5.56 -18.30
CA ASP A 276 -11.20 4.53 -18.01
C ASP A 276 -12.00 4.90 -16.75
N ASP A 277 -13.32 4.67 -16.75
CA ASP A 277 -14.10 4.84 -15.53
C ASP A 277 -13.85 3.68 -14.54
N HIS A 278 -13.87 4.01 -13.26
CA HIS A 278 -13.63 3.04 -12.19
C HIS A 278 -14.94 2.58 -11.51
N VAL A 279 -16.12 2.89 -12.10
CA VAL A 279 -17.45 2.67 -11.51
C VAL A 279 -17.63 1.22 -11.09
N VAL A 280 -17.35 0.28 -12.01
CA VAL A 280 -17.50 -1.16 -11.76
C VAL A 280 -16.66 -1.61 -10.56
N VAL A 281 -15.43 -1.10 -10.45
CA VAL A 281 -14.51 -1.47 -9.37
C VAL A 281 -15.00 -0.95 -8.03
N TYR A 282 -15.35 0.34 -7.94
CA TYR A 282 -15.86 0.94 -6.69
C TYR A 282 -17.09 0.21 -6.18
N ILE A 283 -18.04 -0.12 -7.07
CA ILE A 283 -19.26 -0.83 -6.71
C ILE A 283 -18.95 -2.28 -6.30
N ALA A 284 -18.14 -3.00 -7.08
CA ALA A 284 -17.80 -4.39 -6.78
C ALA A 284 -17.10 -4.54 -5.43
N ILE A 285 -16.12 -3.67 -5.12
CA ILE A 285 -15.41 -3.68 -3.83
C ILE A 285 -16.39 -3.42 -2.69
N GLY A 286 -17.26 -2.40 -2.79
CA GLY A 286 -18.25 -2.11 -1.77
C GLY A 286 -19.24 -3.25 -1.55
N VAL A 287 -19.72 -3.90 -2.62
CA VAL A 287 -20.60 -5.07 -2.55
C VAL A 287 -19.90 -6.26 -1.88
N ILE A 288 -18.66 -6.55 -2.26
CA ILE A 288 -17.87 -7.63 -1.64
C ILE A 288 -17.69 -7.36 -0.15
N MET A 289 -17.38 -6.12 0.27
CA MET A 289 -17.28 -5.75 1.68
C MET A 289 -18.56 -6.08 2.45
N LEU A 290 -19.74 -5.74 1.88
CA LEU A 290 -21.03 -6.00 2.51
C LEU A 290 -21.37 -7.50 2.57
N ILE A 291 -21.08 -8.25 1.51
CA ILE A 291 -21.29 -9.72 1.49
C ILE A 291 -20.42 -10.40 2.55
N VAL A 292 -19.13 -10.05 2.60
CA VAL A 292 -18.19 -10.63 3.56
C VAL A 292 -18.56 -10.26 5.00
N LEU A 293 -19.01 -9.01 5.23
CA LEU A 293 -19.57 -8.61 6.53
C LEU A 293 -20.80 -9.47 6.90
N GLY A 294 -21.70 -9.70 5.95
CA GLY A 294 -22.88 -10.57 6.15
C GLY A 294 -22.48 -11.99 6.57
N ILE A 295 -21.50 -12.59 5.90
CA ILE A 295 -20.95 -13.91 6.24
C ILE A 295 -20.33 -13.89 7.65
N PHE A 296 -19.55 -12.85 7.97
CA PHE A 296 -18.96 -12.68 9.29
C PHE A 296 -20.04 -12.64 10.37
N LEU A 297 -21.07 -11.80 10.23
CA LEU A 297 -22.16 -11.67 11.21
C LEU A 297 -23.00 -12.94 11.37
N TRP A 298 -23.11 -13.74 10.30
CA TRP A 298 -23.81 -15.03 10.38
C TRP A 298 -23.01 -16.09 11.14
N LYS A 299 -21.67 -16.10 11.00
CA LYS A 299 -20.81 -17.16 11.54
C LYS A 299 -20.15 -16.81 12.87
N VAL A 300 -19.99 -15.54 13.21
CA VAL A 300 -19.25 -15.08 14.38
C VAL A 300 -20.20 -14.48 15.41
N ASN A 301 -20.22 -15.09 16.59
CA ASN A 301 -20.90 -14.56 17.77
C ASN A 301 -19.83 -14.14 18.80
N GLU A 302 -19.49 -12.84 18.82
CA GLU A 302 -18.44 -12.31 19.71
C GLU A 302 -18.69 -12.65 21.19
N PRO A 303 -19.86 -12.39 21.80
CA PRO A 303 -20.13 -12.73 23.22
C PRO A 303 -19.83 -14.17 23.55
N LYS A 304 -20.30 -15.11 22.73
CA LYS A 304 -20.09 -16.54 22.93
C LYS A 304 -18.60 -16.92 22.87
N LEU A 305 -17.87 -16.39 21.89
CA LEU A 305 -16.44 -16.68 21.75
C LEU A 305 -15.60 -16.09 22.89
N VAL A 306 -15.98 -14.92 23.41
CA VAL A 306 -15.32 -14.29 24.58
C VAL A 306 -15.58 -15.14 25.82
N GLU A 307 -16.82 -15.63 26.01
CA GLU A 307 -17.18 -16.50 27.13
C GLU A 307 -16.42 -17.84 27.08
N GLU A 308 -16.40 -18.51 25.93
CA GLU A 308 -15.60 -19.72 25.69
C GLU A 308 -14.11 -19.51 26.04
N LYS A 309 -13.53 -18.36 25.62
CA LYS A 309 -12.16 -18.02 25.99
C LYS A 309 -11.98 -17.87 27.49
N LEU A 310 -12.89 -17.17 28.18
CA LEU A 310 -12.79 -16.93 29.62
C LEU A 310 -12.90 -18.25 30.43
N ILE A 311 -13.75 -19.18 29.99
CA ILE A 311 -13.86 -20.53 30.58
C ILE A 311 -12.53 -21.30 30.42
N LEU A 312 -11.95 -21.26 29.20
CA LEU A 312 -10.66 -21.89 28.93
C LEU A 312 -9.52 -21.21 29.71
N GLU A 313 -9.52 -19.90 29.81
CA GLU A 313 -8.50 -19.14 30.55
C GLU A 313 -8.53 -19.50 32.06
N LYS A 314 -9.71 -19.60 32.67
CA LYS A 314 -9.87 -20.06 34.07
C LYS A 314 -9.32 -21.46 34.27
N LYS A 315 -9.56 -22.40 33.34
CA LYS A 315 -9.07 -23.77 33.40
C LYS A 315 -7.54 -23.90 33.32
N TYR A 316 -6.86 -22.89 32.75
CA TYR A 316 -5.41 -22.90 32.48
C TYR A 316 -4.60 -21.90 33.29
N ILE A 317 -5.22 -21.02 34.09
CA ILE A 317 -4.50 -20.07 34.98
C ILE A 317 -3.59 -20.81 35.96
N ASP A 318 -4.01 -21.98 36.46
CA ASP A 318 -3.21 -22.78 37.37
C ASP A 318 -1.96 -23.37 36.70
N PHE A 319 -2.02 -23.64 35.38
CA PHE A 319 -0.90 -24.15 34.59
C PHE A 319 0.12 -23.09 34.16
N ILE A 320 -0.28 -21.81 34.08
CA ILE A 320 0.56 -20.69 33.59
C ILE A 320 1.39 -20.07 34.72
N LYS A 321 0.93 -20.13 35.97
CA LYS A 321 1.65 -19.56 37.13
C LYS A 321 2.97 -20.25 37.46
N GLU A 322 3.20 -21.47 36.96
CA GLU A 322 4.42 -22.26 37.24
C GLU A 322 5.61 -21.98 36.32
N GLN A 323 5.50 -21.11 35.28
CA GLN A 323 6.53 -21.00 34.22
C GLN A 323 7.18 -19.63 34.02
N GLU A 324 7.04 -18.64 34.89
CA GLU A 324 7.79 -17.37 34.76
C GLU A 324 8.95 -17.28 35.78
N PRO A 325 10.19 -17.53 35.38
CA PRO A 325 11.35 -17.18 36.20
C PRO A 325 11.68 -15.68 36.05
N ASP A 326 11.77 -14.98 37.17
CA ASP A 326 12.25 -13.61 37.30
C ASP A 326 13.68 -13.45 36.72
N GLN A 327 13.80 -12.68 35.65
CA GLN A 327 15.12 -12.33 35.11
C GLN A 327 15.66 -11.06 35.77
N ILE A 328 16.77 -11.20 36.50
CA ILE A 328 17.53 -10.13 37.15
C ILE A 328 18.13 -9.20 36.07
N ASP A 329 17.78 -7.91 36.14
CA ASP A 329 18.16 -6.90 35.15
C ASP A 329 19.37 -6.08 35.64
N THR A 330 20.49 -6.11 34.87
CA THR A 330 21.62 -5.22 35.11
C THR A 330 21.45 -3.91 34.32
N LYS A 331 21.86 -2.74 34.91
CA LYS A 331 21.79 -1.39 34.27
C LYS A 331 22.44 -1.37 32.88
N LEU A 332 23.50 -2.13 32.65
CA LEU A 332 24.21 -2.24 31.39
C LEU A 332 23.35 -2.91 30.28
N SER A 333 22.55 -3.90 30.67
CA SER A 333 21.58 -4.55 29.78
C SER A 333 20.51 -3.57 29.31
N THR A 334 20.06 -2.67 30.18
CA THR A 334 19.03 -1.65 29.87
C THR A 334 19.54 -0.63 28.86
N PHE A 335 20.78 -0.13 28.98
CA PHE A 335 21.36 0.82 28.02
C PHE A 335 21.52 0.21 26.62
N LYS A 336 22.08 -1.00 26.53
CA LYS A 336 22.25 -1.72 25.26
C LYS A 336 20.90 -1.99 24.59
N ARG A 337 19.88 -2.32 25.38
CA ARG A 337 18.50 -2.55 24.91
C ARG A 337 17.86 -1.29 24.34
N ARG A 338 17.97 -0.14 25.03
CA ARG A 338 17.47 1.15 24.52
C ARG A 338 18.16 1.54 23.22
N LYS A 339 19.48 1.38 23.12
CA LYS A 339 20.24 1.65 21.91
C LYS A 339 19.76 0.78 20.74
N SER A 340 19.55 -0.52 20.96
CA SER A 340 19.00 -1.43 19.95
C SER A 340 17.58 -1.05 19.54
N LEU A 341 16.74 -0.59 20.48
CA LEU A 341 15.40 -0.10 20.17
C LEU A 341 15.44 1.12 19.23
N TYR A 342 16.27 2.13 19.52
CA TYR A 342 16.37 3.34 18.68
C TYR A 342 16.82 2.98 17.26
N PHE A 343 17.82 2.11 17.08
CA PHE A 343 18.26 1.67 15.76
C PHE A 343 17.18 0.83 15.05
N LEU A 344 16.45 0.00 15.78
CA LEU A 344 15.36 -0.78 15.20
C LEU A 344 14.19 0.10 14.75
N LEU A 345 13.82 1.12 15.55
CA LEU A 345 12.81 2.11 15.17
C LEU A 345 13.24 2.96 13.97
N ALA A 346 14.52 3.35 13.90
CA ALA A 346 15.10 4.01 12.74
C ALA A 346 15.05 3.11 11.49
N THR A 347 15.37 1.82 11.65
CA THR A 347 15.24 0.85 10.55
C THR A 347 13.80 0.79 10.05
N ILE A 348 12.82 0.70 10.95
CA ILE A 348 11.39 0.68 10.61
C ILE A 348 11.00 1.95 9.88
N PHE A 349 11.41 3.11 10.38
CA PHE A 349 11.14 4.41 9.77
C PHE A 349 11.66 4.48 8.32
N PHE A 350 12.95 4.21 8.11
CA PHE A 350 13.55 4.27 6.77
C PHE A 350 13.00 3.20 5.82
N LEU A 351 12.72 2.01 6.33
CA LEU A 351 12.09 0.95 5.56
C LEU A 351 10.71 1.38 5.04
N PHE A 352 9.88 1.94 5.93
CA PHE A 352 8.55 2.42 5.54
C PHE A 352 8.64 3.66 4.64
N MET A 353 9.67 4.51 4.76
CA MET A 353 9.93 5.61 3.81
C MET A 353 10.12 5.09 2.38
N GLY A 354 10.88 4.02 2.18
CA GLY A 354 11.08 3.45 0.84
C GLY A 354 9.89 2.63 0.36
N TYR A 355 9.37 1.72 1.18
CA TYR A 355 8.27 0.82 0.78
C TYR A 355 6.98 1.58 0.44
N ASN A 356 6.57 2.53 1.29
CA ASN A 356 5.34 3.28 1.04
C ASN A 356 5.42 4.24 -0.15
N ALA A 357 6.63 4.71 -0.52
CA ALA A 357 6.79 5.47 -1.75
C ALA A 357 6.32 4.66 -2.96
N ILE A 358 6.76 3.39 -3.02
CA ILE A 358 6.35 2.49 -4.09
C ILE A 358 4.86 2.18 -4.00
N MET A 359 4.36 1.75 -2.84
CA MET A 359 2.96 1.33 -2.69
C MET A 359 1.96 2.43 -3.05
N SER A 360 2.25 3.69 -2.69
CA SER A 360 1.36 4.83 -2.97
C SER A 360 1.40 5.32 -4.43
N LYS A 361 2.43 4.95 -5.21
CA LYS A 361 2.66 5.50 -6.56
C LYS A 361 2.81 4.44 -7.65
N ILE A 362 2.87 3.15 -7.31
CA ILE A 362 3.11 2.07 -8.27
C ILE A 362 2.06 2.01 -9.38
N ALA A 363 0.79 2.27 -9.04
CA ALA A 363 -0.31 2.26 -9.99
C ALA A 363 -0.23 3.42 -11.01
N ASP A 364 0.40 4.54 -10.64
CA ASP A 364 0.69 5.66 -11.53
C ASP A 364 2.00 5.43 -12.32
N TYR A 365 3.02 4.86 -11.68
CA TYR A 365 4.34 4.62 -12.27
C TYR A 365 4.33 3.56 -13.37
N MET A 366 3.71 2.41 -13.12
CA MET A 366 3.76 1.26 -14.04
C MET A 366 3.28 1.57 -15.46
N PRO A 367 2.08 2.18 -15.67
CA PRO A 367 1.63 2.48 -17.03
C PRO A 367 2.43 3.60 -17.68
N LYS A 368 2.88 4.60 -16.92
CA LYS A 368 3.48 5.81 -17.46
C LYS A 368 4.97 5.68 -17.76
N VAL A 369 5.68 4.90 -16.96
CA VAL A 369 7.13 4.72 -17.11
C VAL A 369 7.47 3.39 -17.78
N LEU A 370 6.87 2.29 -17.34
CA LEU A 370 7.18 0.95 -17.85
C LEU A 370 6.25 0.49 -18.96
N ASN A 371 5.21 1.27 -19.29
CA ASN A 371 4.17 0.91 -20.26
C ASN A 371 3.51 -0.46 -19.93
N LEU A 372 3.30 -0.74 -18.65
CA LEU A 372 2.73 -1.97 -18.14
C LEU A 372 1.45 -1.70 -17.33
N ASN A 373 0.47 -2.59 -17.42
CA ASN A 373 -0.67 -2.54 -16.52
C ASN A 373 -0.37 -3.37 -15.27
N PHE A 374 -0.37 -2.73 -14.08
CA PHE A 374 -0.14 -3.41 -12.81
C PHE A 374 -1.20 -4.49 -12.50
N PHE A 375 -2.34 -4.43 -13.16
CA PHE A 375 -3.45 -5.36 -12.97
C PHE A 375 -3.38 -6.59 -13.89
N ASP A 376 -2.35 -6.73 -14.72
CA ASP A 376 -2.17 -7.88 -15.58
C ASP A 376 -1.90 -9.16 -14.77
N TYR A 377 -2.27 -10.31 -15.34
CA TYR A 377 -2.21 -11.62 -14.66
C TYR A 377 -0.80 -12.01 -14.18
N GLN A 378 0.26 -11.51 -14.81
CA GLN A 378 1.64 -11.75 -14.39
C GLN A 378 1.90 -11.24 -12.97
N PHE A 379 1.36 -10.05 -12.61
CA PHE A 379 1.50 -9.46 -11.27
C PHE A 379 0.64 -10.18 -10.24
N ILE A 380 -0.52 -10.69 -10.62
CA ILE A 380 -1.36 -11.53 -9.76
C ILE A 380 -0.64 -12.83 -9.43
N ILE A 381 -0.04 -13.49 -10.43
CA ILE A 381 0.79 -14.69 -10.22
C ILE A 381 1.94 -14.39 -9.26
N ALA A 382 2.63 -13.25 -9.41
CA ALA A 382 3.69 -12.82 -8.51
C ALA A 382 3.20 -12.68 -7.07
N GLN A 383 2.04 -12.08 -6.85
CA GLN A 383 1.44 -11.92 -5.51
C GLN A 383 1.03 -13.27 -4.89
N VAL A 384 0.48 -14.19 -5.68
CA VAL A 384 0.16 -15.55 -5.22
C VAL A 384 1.42 -16.30 -4.82
N LEU A 385 2.50 -16.20 -5.60
CA LEU A 385 3.80 -16.82 -5.24
C LEU A 385 4.33 -16.27 -3.91
N VAL A 386 4.25 -14.95 -3.70
CA VAL A 386 4.64 -14.33 -2.42
C VAL A 386 3.82 -14.88 -1.27
N LEU A 387 2.50 -15.03 -1.46
CA LEU A 387 1.61 -15.59 -0.45
C LEU A 387 2.00 -17.02 -0.06
N LEU A 388 2.32 -17.86 -1.04
CA LEU A 388 2.79 -19.23 -0.79
C LEU A 388 4.14 -19.28 -0.06
N CYS A 389 4.99 -18.27 -0.25
CA CYS A 389 6.29 -18.17 0.41
C CYS A 389 6.21 -17.72 1.88
N ILE A 390 5.09 -17.15 2.35
CA ILE A 390 4.96 -16.62 3.72
C ILE A 390 5.26 -17.70 4.77
N VAL A 391 4.71 -18.92 4.60
CA VAL A 391 4.90 -20.02 5.54
C VAL A 391 6.35 -20.51 5.56
N PRO A 392 7.00 -20.85 4.43
CA PRO A 392 8.42 -21.17 4.37
C PRO A 392 9.30 -20.07 4.98
N ILE A 393 9.02 -18.80 4.72
CA ILE A 393 9.75 -17.65 5.28
C ILE A 393 9.63 -17.62 6.81
N GLY A 394 8.44 -17.84 7.35
CA GLY A 394 8.21 -17.92 8.79
C GLY A 394 9.05 -19.02 9.46
N ILE A 395 9.13 -20.19 8.81
CA ILE A 395 9.98 -21.30 9.27
C ILE A 395 11.45 -20.92 9.18
N LEU A 396 11.90 -20.38 8.05
CA LEU A 396 13.29 -19.95 7.83
C LEU A 396 13.74 -18.93 8.88
N SER A 397 12.86 -18.02 9.30
CA SER A 397 13.12 -17.04 10.35
C SER A 397 13.48 -17.68 11.70
N THR A 398 12.97 -18.86 12.01
CA THR A 398 13.29 -19.56 13.25
C THR A 398 14.70 -20.16 13.25
N TYR A 399 15.28 -20.44 12.06
CA TYR A 399 16.64 -20.97 11.91
C TYR A 399 17.70 -19.90 11.78
N LEU A 400 17.44 -18.89 10.93
CA LEU A 400 18.40 -17.82 10.66
C LEU A 400 18.48 -16.79 11.78
N GLY A 401 17.45 -16.75 12.65
CA GLY A 401 17.25 -15.67 13.58
C GLY A 401 16.55 -14.47 12.91
N ARG A 402 15.83 -13.68 13.72
CA ARG A 402 15.00 -12.57 13.21
C ARG A 402 15.81 -11.46 12.57
N LYS A 403 16.94 -11.08 13.17
CA LYS A 403 17.81 -10.03 12.64
C LYS A 403 18.32 -10.37 11.24
N ASN A 404 18.83 -11.58 11.06
CA ASN A 404 19.37 -12.00 9.76
C ASN A 404 18.27 -12.12 8.71
N THR A 405 17.09 -12.61 9.08
CA THR A 405 15.93 -12.68 8.19
C THR A 405 15.49 -11.28 7.74
N ILE A 406 15.45 -10.30 8.65
CA ILE A 406 15.14 -8.91 8.32
C ILE A 406 16.24 -8.34 7.39
N LEU A 407 17.51 -8.55 7.67
CA LEU A 407 18.61 -8.07 6.82
C LEU A 407 18.54 -8.65 5.40
N ILE A 408 18.28 -9.95 5.27
CA ILE A 408 18.08 -10.59 3.95
C ILE A 408 16.86 -9.94 3.25
N GLY A 409 15.75 -9.77 3.96
CA GLY A 409 14.55 -9.14 3.42
C GLY A 409 14.80 -7.72 2.93
N ILE A 410 15.50 -6.88 3.72
CA ILE A 410 15.83 -5.51 3.32
C ILE A 410 16.79 -5.52 2.11
N SER A 411 17.76 -6.44 2.08
CA SER A 411 18.68 -6.57 0.94
C SER A 411 17.95 -6.96 -0.34
N LEU A 412 17.01 -7.92 -0.29
CA LEU A 412 16.17 -8.30 -1.41
C LEU A 412 15.31 -7.12 -1.91
N LEU A 413 14.73 -6.34 -0.99
CA LEU A 413 13.99 -5.14 -1.33
C LEU A 413 14.87 -4.09 -2.03
N THR A 414 16.06 -3.83 -1.48
CA THR A 414 17.00 -2.86 -2.04
C THR A 414 17.42 -3.24 -3.46
N ILE A 415 17.77 -4.52 -3.68
CA ILE A 415 18.15 -5.04 -5.01
C ILE A 415 16.96 -4.94 -5.97
N SER A 416 15.77 -5.37 -5.53
CA SER A 416 14.56 -5.31 -6.35
C SER A 416 14.23 -3.87 -6.76
N PHE A 417 14.17 -2.95 -5.82
CA PHE A 417 13.84 -1.55 -6.12
C PHE A 417 14.90 -0.90 -7.00
N GLY A 418 16.20 -1.17 -6.73
CA GLY A 418 17.28 -0.66 -7.56
C GLY A 418 17.27 -1.23 -8.98
N SER A 419 16.85 -2.49 -9.17
CA SER A 419 16.81 -3.13 -10.49
C SER A 419 15.70 -2.60 -11.39
N VAL A 420 14.58 -2.13 -10.83
CA VAL A 420 13.46 -1.58 -11.63
C VAL A 420 13.91 -0.42 -12.51
N TYR A 421 14.85 0.41 -12.03
CA TYR A 421 15.39 1.53 -12.79
C TYR A 421 16.04 1.11 -14.12
N PHE A 422 16.50 -0.13 -14.22
CA PHE A 422 17.18 -0.68 -15.40
C PHE A 422 16.26 -1.56 -16.27
N ILE A 423 15.01 -1.79 -15.87
CA ILE A 423 14.08 -2.63 -16.63
C ILE A 423 13.61 -1.87 -17.87
N PRO A 424 13.74 -2.46 -19.08
CA PRO A 424 13.14 -1.91 -20.28
C PRO A 424 11.61 -1.87 -20.16
N GLU A 425 10.98 -0.92 -20.84
CA GLU A 425 9.53 -0.88 -20.94
C GLU A 425 8.96 -2.13 -21.65
N GLY A 426 7.69 -2.43 -21.37
CA GLY A 426 7.00 -3.55 -22.02
C GLY A 426 7.50 -4.94 -21.63
N GLN A 427 8.15 -5.09 -20.45
CA GLN A 427 8.66 -6.37 -19.94
C GLN A 427 7.86 -6.88 -18.73
N PRO A 428 6.60 -7.38 -18.92
CA PRO A 428 5.72 -7.68 -17.78
C PRO A 428 6.23 -8.82 -16.90
N TRP A 429 6.80 -9.88 -17.49
CA TRP A 429 7.32 -11.02 -16.73
C TRP A 429 8.57 -10.69 -15.92
N LEU A 430 9.47 -9.90 -16.48
CA LEU A 430 10.67 -9.45 -15.77
C LEU A 430 10.28 -8.56 -14.59
N THR A 431 9.39 -7.60 -14.82
CA THR A 431 8.88 -6.70 -13.78
C THR A 431 8.10 -7.46 -12.70
N ALA A 432 7.23 -8.41 -13.09
CA ALA A 432 6.50 -9.25 -12.14
C ALA A 432 7.45 -10.11 -11.29
N GLY A 433 8.52 -10.64 -11.88
CA GLY A 433 9.57 -11.37 -11.15
C GLY A 433 10.27 -10.49 -10.10
N VAL A 434 10.61 -9.26 -10.45
CA VAL A 434 11.21 -8.30 -9.51
C VAL A 434 10.24 -7.91 -8.40
N VAL A 435 8.96 -7.69 -8.73
CA VAL A 435 7.90 -7.42 -7.75
C VAL A 435 7.71 -8.62 -6.81
N ALA A 436 7.78 -9.85 -7.30
CA ALA A 436 7.71 -11.06 -6.46
C ALA A 436 8.88 -11.12 -5.47
N VAL A 437 10.12 -10.86 -5.92
CA VAL A 437 11.30 -10.81 -5.03
C VAL A 437 11.16 -9.71 -3.98
N ALA A 438 10.66 -8.53 -4.36
CA ALA A 438 10.36 -7.44 -3.42
C ALA A 438 9.30 -7.88 -2.38
N GLY A 439 8.23 -8.55 -2.82
CA GLY A 439 7.18 -9.08 -1.95
C GLY A 439 7.70 -10.15 -0.97
N MET A 440 8.59 -11.05 -1.40
CA MET A 440 9.26 -12.00 -0.50
C MET A 440 10.12 -11.27 0.53
N GLY A 441 10.92 -10.27 0.09
CA GLY A 441 11.68 -9.41 0.99
C GLY A 441 10.80 -8.73 2.03
N TRP A 442 9.69 -8.13 1.60
CA TRP A 442 8.71 -7.52 2.51
C TRP A 442 8.11 -8.50 3.50
N SER A 443 7.79 -9.73 3.07
CA SER A 443 7.27 -10.78 3.95
C SER A 443 8.28 -11.16 5.04
N MET A 444 9.57 -11.29 4.70
CA MET A 444 10.64 -11.52 5.67
C MET A 444 10.72 -10.42 6.74
N ILE A 445 10.51 -9.19 6.33
CA ILE A 445 10.57 -8.01 7.20
C ILE A 445 9.33 -7.92 8.10
N SER A 446 8.15 -7.95 7.50
CA SER A 446 6.87 -7.68 8.18
C SER A 446 6.56 -8.70 9.29
N ILE A 447 6.89 -9.97 9.08
CA ILE A 447 6.72 -11.03 10.07
C ILE A 447 7.61 -10.82 11.31
N ASN A 448 8.80 -10.24 11.14
CA ASN A 448 9.83 -10.23 12.16
C ASN A 448 10.01 -8.89 12.88
N THR A 449 9.81 -7.74 12.21
CA THR A 449 10.12 -6.42 12.77
C THR A 449 9.27 -6.07 14.00
N TYR A 450 7.95 -6.24 13.91
CA TYR A 450 7.06 -5.97 15.04
C TYR A 450 7.39 -6.86 16.24
N VAL A 451 7.56 -8.15 16.00
CA VAL A 451 7.88 -9.13 17.05
C VAL A 451 9.21 -8.78 17.73
N MET A 452 10.22 -8.37 16.94
CA MET A 452 11.52 -7.97 17.47
C MET A 452 11.46 -6.72 18.35
N VAL A 453 10.59 -5.75 18.01
CA VAL A 453 10.34 -4.57 18.87
C VAL A 453 9.70 -4.99 20.19
N VAL A 454 8.68 -5.85 20.15
CA VAL A 454 7.95 -6.31 21.34
C VAL A 454 8.83 -7.16 22.25
N GLU A 455 9.76 -7.94 21.71
CA GLU A 455 10.73 -8.73 22.52
C GLU A 455 11.75 -7.88 23.27
N LEU A 456 11.97 -6.65 22.83
CA LEU A 456 12.75 -5.68 23.61
C LEU A 456 11.98 -5.13 24.81
N ALA A 457 10.65 -5.32 24.88
CA ALA A 457 9.83 -4.93 26.02
C ALA A 457 10.01 -5.90 27.20
N LYS A 458 9.86 -5.41 28.43
CA LYS A 458 9.84 -6.21 29.63
C LYS A 458 8.48 -6.14 30.31
N GLY A 459 7.95 -7.29 30.72
CA GLY A 459 6.74 -7.35 31.55
C GLY A 459 5.57 -6.58 30.96
N LEU A 460 5.09 -5.55 31.63
CA LEU A 460 3.91 -4.74 31.28
C LEU A 460 4.17 -3.68 30.18
N ASP A 461 5.41 -3.51 29.72
CA ASP A 461 5.78 -2.45 28.75
C ASP A 461 5.47 -2.79 27.28
N VAL A 462 4.89 -3.94 26.98
CA VAL A 462 4.58 -4.40 25.60
C VAL A 462 3.74 -3.36 24.83
N GLY A 463 2.73 -2.79 25.47
CA GLY A 463 1.90 -1.76 24.84
C GLY A 463 2.67 -0.50 24.44
N ARG A 464 3.61 -0.07 25.29
CA ARG A 464 4.47 1.10 25.03
C ARG A 464 5.41 0.86 23.84
N TYR A 465 6.02 -0.32 23.73
CA TYR A 465 6.89 -0.67 22.61
C TYR A 465 6.11 -0.86 21.31
N THR A 466 4.91 -1.41 21.38
CA THR A 466 3.96 -1.43 20.27
C THR A 466 3.62 0.00 19.80
N GLY A 467 3.41 0.93 20.73
CA GLY A 467 3.21 2.34 20.42
C GLY A 467 4.40 2.97 19.69
N TYR A 468 5.62 2.67 20.10
CA TYR A 468 6.83 3.15 19.40
C TYR A 468 6.95 2.60 17.99
N TYR A 469 6.63 1.31 17.76
CA TYR A 469 6.59 0.71 16.42
C TYR A 469 5.63 1.46 15.50
N TYR A 470 4.39 1.67 15.95
CA TYR A 470 3.39 2.38 15.15
C TYR A 470 3.74 3.85 14.96
N ALA A 471 4.30 4.53 15.96
CA ALA A 471 4.75 5.91 15.83
C ALA A 471 5.82 6.04 14.73
N ALA A 472 6.83 5.16 14.71
CA ALA A 472 7.87 5.18 13.69
C ALA A 472 7.32 4.87 12.28
N SER A 473 6.51 3.83 12.14
CA SER A 473 5.95 3.42 10.85
C SER A 473 4.95 4.43 10.30
N MET A 474 4.02 4.95 11.13
CA MET A 474 3.02 5.93 10.69
C MET A 474 3.64 7.29 10.37
N THR A 475 4.66 7.73 11.11
CA THR A 475 5.37 8.97 10.75
C THR A 475 6.00 8.85 9.37
N ALA A 476 6.64 7.72 9.06
CA ALA A 476 7.16 7.48 7.72
C ALA A 476 6.05 7.48 6.67
N GLN A 477 4.92 6.83 6.94
CA GLN A 477 3.77 6.74 6.01
C GLN A 477 3.11 8.10 5.74
N ILE A 478 3.14 9.04 6.69
CA ILE A 478 2.66 10.42 6.49
C ILE A 478 3.64 11.21 5.60
N ILE A 479 4.93 11.12 5.88
CA ILE A 479 5.96 11.93 5.19
C ILE A 479 6.17 11.44 3.76
N THR A 480 6.18 10.13 3.55
CA THR A 480 6.64 9.51 2.31
C THR A 480 5.84 9.91 1.06
N PRO A 481 4.49 9.84 1.03
CA PRO A 481 3.74 10.19 -0.18
C PRO A 481 3.95 11.64 -0.61
N ILE A 482 4.12 12.55 0.36
CA ILE A 482 4.38 13.97 0.13
C ILE A 482 5.79 14.17 -0.42
N LEU A 483 6.78 13.61 0.26
CA LEU A 483 8.19 13.81 -0.08
C LEU A 483 8.54 13.14 -1.42
N SER A 484 8.08 11.91 -1.66
CA SER A 484 8.27 11.23 -2.95
C SER A 484 7.56 11.97 -4.08
N GLY A 485 6.34 12.48 -3.83
CA GLY A 485 5.61 13.31 -4.78
C GLY A 485 6.36 14.59 -5.12
N TYR A 486 6.92 15.27 -4.12
CA TYR A 486 7.73 16.48 -4.33
C TYR A 486 8.94 16.21 -5.24
N PHE A 487 9.66 15.11 -5.04
CA PHE A 487 10.77 14.73 -5.91
C PHE A 487 10.31 14.40 -7.32
N MET A 488 9.17 13.71 -7.47
CA MET A 488 8.60 13.39 -8.78
C MET A 488 8.16 14.63 -9.55
N ASP A 489 7.67 15.69 -8.88
CA ASP A 489 7.24 16.92 -9.52
C ASP A 489 8.41 17.84 -9.90
N ASN A 490 9.47 17.90 -9.08
CA ASN A 490 10.49 18.95 -9.18
C ASN A 490 11.87 18.47 -9.66
N HIS A 491 12.13 17.17 -9.72
CA HIS A 491 13.40 16.63 -10.21
C HIS A 491 13.35 16.44 -11.73
N GLU A 492 14.48 16.61 -12.42
CA GLU A 492 14.61 16.40 -13.88
C GLU A 492 14.18 15.00 -14.34
N LEU A 493 14.41 13.98 -13.51
CA LEU A 493 14.02 12.59 -13.79
C LEU A 493 12.54 12.31 -13.55
N LYS A 494 11.75 13.28 -13.09
CA LYS A 494 10.29 13.15 -12.88
C LYS A 494 9.92 11.85 -12.13
N ARG A 495 9.00 11.05 -12.67
CA ARG A 495 8.56 9.77 -12.08
C ARG A 495 9.67 8.74 -11.94
N LEU A 496 10.71 8.79 -12.78
CA LEU A 496 11.88 7.91 -12.64
C LEU A 496 12.61 8.06 -11.29
N THR A 497 12.39 9.15 -10.54
CA THR A 497 12.96 9.33 -9.20
C THR A 497 12.40 8.38 -8.16
N LEU A 498 11.22 7.76 -8.39
CA LEU A 498 10.50 6.96 -7.41
C LEU A 498 11.33 5.78 -6.87
N PHE A 499 11.85 4.94 -7.76
CA PHE A 499 12.63 3.76 -7.36
C PHE A 499 14.01 4.10 -6.80
N PRO A 500 14.79 5.04 -7.35
CA PRO A 500 16.00 5.55 -6.70
C PRO A 500 15.75 6.09 -5.28
N TYR A 501 14.70 6.90 -5.08
CA TYR A 501 14.28 7.36 -3.77
C TYR A 501 14.04 6.18 -2.81
N ALA A 502 13.21 5.23 -3.21
CA ALA A 502 12.88 4.07 -2.39
C ALA A 502 14.12 3.23 -2.07
N THR A 503 14.99 3.01 -3.04
CA THR A 503 16.25 2.25 -2.90
C THR A 503 17.18 2.89 -1.86
N ILE A 504 17.35 4.21 -1.90
CA ILE A 504 18.21 4.95 -0.95
C ILE A 504 17.68 4.76 0.48
N PHE A 505 16.39 4.97 0.71
CA PHE A 505 15.82 4.84 2.06
C PHE A 505 15.87 3.39 2.58
N VAL A 506 15.57 2.40 1.74
CA VAL A 506 15.69 0.98 2.12
C VAL A 506 17.15 0.60 2.37
N PHE A 507 18.11 1.15 1.62
CA PHE A 507 19.53 0.94 1.87
C PHE A 507 19.99 1.53 3.21
N ILE A 508 19.50 2.72 3.58
CA ILE A 508 19.75 3.31 4.92
C ILE A 508 19.19 2.39 6.02
N ALA A 509 18.06 1.72 5.77
CA ALA A 509 17.51 0.75 6.72
C ALA A 509 18.44 -0.47 6.93
N ILE A 510 19.22 -0.92 5.92
CA ILE A 510 20.28 -1.94 6.12
C ILE A 510 21.30 -1.42 7.12
N ILE A 511 21.81 -0.20 6.91
CA ILE A 511 22.85 0.39 7.76
C ILE A 511 22.36 0.47 9.21
N THR A 512 21.16 0.98 9.45
CA THR A 512 20.61 1.09 10.81
C THR A 512 20.38 -0.28 11.44
N MET A 513 19.93 -1.29 10.69
CA MET A 513 19.71 -2.66 11.18
C MET A 513 20.99 -3.36 11.59
N LEU A 514 22.13 -3.09 10.95
CA LEU A 514 23.42 -3.64 11.34
C LEU A 514 23.80 -3.27 12.78
N PHE A 515 23.43 -2.07 13.26
CA PHE A 515 23.70 -1.60 14.61
C PHE A 515 22.77 -2.19 15.69
N VAL A 516 21.70 -2.88 15.33
CA VAL A 516 20.81 -3.57 16.25
C VAL A 516 21.53 -4.82 16.79
N LYS A 517 21.76 -4.87 18.11
CA LYS A 517 22.51 -5.96 18.78
C LYS A 517 21.66 -6.82 19.70
N GLN A 518 20.44 -6.38 20.05
CA GLN A 518 19.54 -7.09 20.96
C GLN A 518 18.13 -7.18 20.34
N GLY A 519 17.31 -8.11 20.79
CA GLY A 519 15.96 -8.35 20.27
C GLY A 519 15.83 -9.68 19.50
N GLU A 520 16.85 -10.52 19.55
CA GLU A 520 16.77 -11.90 19.05
C GLU A 520 16.37 -12.86 20.16
N ALA A 521 15.33 -13.67 19.92
CA ALA A 521 15.07 -14.84 20.72
C ALA A 521 16.25 -15.83 20.59
N LYS A 522 16.61 -16.51 21.69
CA LYS A 522 17.62 -17.58 21.62
C LYS A 522 17.18 -18.61 20.58
N ILE A 523 18.04 -18.88 19.60
CA ILE A 523 17.82 -19.92 18.59
C ILE A 523 17.75 -21.26 19.33
N ILE A 524 16.56 -21.85 19.38
CA ILE A 524 16.42 -23.25 19.83
C ILE A 524 16.84 -24.08 18.62
N LYS A 525 18.01 -24.71 18.69
CA LYS A 525 18.44 -25.72 17.73
C LYS A 525 17.48 -26.93 17.83
N LYS A 526 16.36 -26.89 17.13
CA LYS A 526 15.56 -28.06 16.82
C LYS A 526 15.91 -28.55 15.42
N ASP A 527 16.00 -29.87 15.29
CA ASP A 527 16.28 -30.50 14.00
C ASP A 527 15.23 -30.10 12.95
N LEU A 528 15.67 -29.78 11.73
CA LEU A 528 14.82 -29.36 10.61
C LEU A 528 13.67 -30.35 10.34
N LEU A 529 13.92 -31.63 10.54
CA LEU A 529 12.96 -32.72 10.33
C LEU A 529 11.81 -32.74 11.37
N GLU A 530 12.03 -32.31 12.62
CA GLU A 530 10.97 -32.24 13.64
C GLU A 530 9.95 -31.12 13.40
N LEU A 531 10.33 -30.08 12.67
CA LEU A 531 9.44 -28.95 12.37
C LEU A 531 8.49 -29.22 11.17
N PHE A 532 8.87 -30.14 10.29
CA PHE A 532 8.04 -30.63 9.19
C PHE A 532 7.15 -31.82 9.55
N HIS A 533 7.38 -32.43 10.70
CA HIS A 533 6.43 -33.36 11.28
C HIS A 533 5.25 -32.54 11.84
N ILE A 534 4.38 -32.10 10.95
CA ILE A 534 2.97 -31.91 11.27
C ILE A 534 2.52 -33.31 11.70
N GLU A 535 2.29 -33.48 13.00
CA GLU A 535 1.63 -34.66 13.51
C GLU A 535 0.31 -34.86 12.73
N GLY A 536 0.39 -35.63 11.67
CA GLY A 536 -0.72 -36.39 11.16
C GLY A 536 -0.79 -37.62 12.04
N ASP A 537 -1.60 -37.53 13.09
CA ASP A 537 -2.14 -38.71 13.73
C ASP A 537 -3.50 -38.37 14.35
N ASP A 538 -4.49 -39.09 13.81
CA ASP A 538 -5.87 -39.42 14.26
C ASP A 538 -6.90 -38.30 14.37
#